data_146f3b871b98d47d31397c80931966f5
#
_entry.id   146f3b871b98d47d31397c80931966f5
#
_cell.length_a   1.000
_cell.length_b   1.000
_cell.length_c   1.000
_cell.angle_alpha   90.00
_cell.angle_beta   90.00
_cell.angle_gamma   90.00
#
_symmetry.space_group_name_H-M   'P 1'
#
loop_
_entity.id
_entity.type
_entity.pdbx_description
1 polymer ?
#
loop_
_entity_poly.entity_id
_entity_poly.type
_entity_poly.pdbx_seq_one_letter_code
_entity_poly.pdbx_strand_id
1 'polypeptide(L)'
;MFVVTLSKTSLKKLGAGAACCALVVFSAMLGRFISTRTVAVAAPVNRIESAQDIQTWFTGYGLEVDGASITADKVKIPRKWDDSFSAFNGVVQQSGMDLARYKGKTVEKWSALLPAASNGETSRYGVLLVYKKKAVGAYLLEKPSGTVLGLQDAQNELAKQTSGEDYSGDWGERHDEQLTDSTAQQTSGE
;
A
#
# COMPACT_ATOMS: atom_id res chain seq x y z
N MET A 1 -34.35 -36.51 44.81
CA MET A 1 -35.08 -35.52 44.00
C MET A 1 -34.82 -34.14 44.60
N PHE A 2 -33.92 -33.36 44.03
CA PHE A 2 -33.62 -32.03 44.54
C PHE A 2 -34.45 -31.02 43.76
N VAL A 3 -35.40 -30.35 44.42
CA VAL A 3 -36.16 -29.28 43.86
C VAL A 3 -35.43 -27.96 44.15
N VAL A 4 -34.86 -27.35 43.14
CA VAL A 4 -34.24 -26.02 43.25
C VAL A 4 -35.32 -24.96 42.95
N THR A 5 -35.80 -24.29 44.01
CA THR A 5 -36.72 -23.15 43.88
C THR A 5 -35.90 -21.90 43.51
N LEU A 6 -35.94 -21.47 42.26
CA LEU A 6 -35.34 -20.20 41.82
C LEU A 6 -36.25 -19.04 42.23
N SER A 7 -35.78 -18.19 43.15
CA SER A 7 -36.45 -16.94 43.53
C SER A 7 -36.25 -15.89 42.42
N LYS A 8 -37.26 -15.04 42.17
CA LYS A 8 -37.26 -13.95 41.18
C LYS A 8 -36.07 -12.98 41.33
N THR A 9 -35.50 -12.85 42.51
CA THR A 9 -34.33 -12.03 42.81
C THR A 9 -33.02 -12.66 42.34
N SER A 10 -32.93 -13.99 42.32
CA SER A 10 -31.77 -14.72 41.79
C SER A 10 -31.68 -14.64 40.25
N LEU A 11 -32.83 -14.59 39.57
CA LEU A 11 -32.89 -14.49 38.13
C LEU A 11 -32.35 -13.14 37.60
N LYS A 12 -32.64 -12.03 38.34
CA LYS A 12 -32.13 -10.70 38.01
C LYS A 12 -30.60 -10.60 38.17
N LYS A 13 -30.05 -11.25 39.20
CA LYS A 13 -28.61 -11.28 39.44
C LYS A 13 -27.88 -12.18 38.44
N LEU A 14 -28.51 -13.26 38.00
CA LEU A 14 -27.95 -14.15 36.95
C LEU A 14 -27.95 -13.47 35.58
N GLY A 15 -29.01 -12.71 35.24
CA GLY A 15 -29.09 -11.96 34.00
C GLY A 15 -28.07 -10.82 33.91
N ALA A 16 -27.78 -10.13 35.02
CA ALA A 16 -26.73 -9.11 35.04
C ALA A 16 -25.33 -9.67 34.85
N GLY A 17 -25.05 -10.86 35.46
CA GLY A 17 -23.76 -11.53 35.26
C GLY A 17 -23.55 -12.02 33.83
N ALA A 18 -24.58 -12.59 33.21
CA ALA A 18 -24.52 -13.05 31.83
C ALA A 18 -24.34 -11.89 30.84
N ALA A 19 -24.99 -10.75 31.07
CA ALA A 19 -24.82 -9.54 30.24
C ALA A 19 -23.39 -8.96 30.34
N CYS A 20 -22.79 -8.93 31.53
CA CYS A 20 -21.41 -8.50 31.72
C CYS A 20 -20.41 -9.42 31.00
N CYS A 21 -20.60 -10.73 31.09
CA CYS A 21 -19.73 -11.69 30.37
C CYS A 21 -19.85 -11.54 28.84
N ALA A 22 -21.06 -11.33 28.31
CA ALA A 22 -21.28 -11.09 26.89
C ALA A 22 -20.60 -9.81 26.41
N LEU A 23 -20.64 -8.72 27.19
CA LEU A 23 -19.96 -7.47 26.85
C LEU A 23 -18.44 -7.60 26.85
N VAL A 24 -17.86 -8.35 27.80
CA VAL A 24 -16.42 -8.59 27.85
C VAL A 24 -15.94 -9.42 26.65
N VAL A 25 -16.68 -10.48 26.30
CA VAL A 25 -16.36 -11.32 25.13
C VAL A 25 -16.52 -10.52 23.83
N PHE A 26 -17.55 -9.68 23.73
CA PHE A 26 -17.78 -8.84 22.56
C PHE A 26 -16.69 -7.77 22.41
N SER A 27 -16.26 -7.16 23.53
CA SER A 27 -15.13 -6.21 23.54
C SER A 27 -13.81 -6.87 23.15
N ALA A 28 -13.56 -8.11 23.59
CA ALA A 28 -12.38 -8.86 23.22
C ALA A 28 -12.38 -9.26 21.73
N MET A 29 -13.55 -9.57 21.16
CA MET A 29 -13.68 -9.85 19.73
C MET A 29 -13.50 -8.59 18.85
N LEU A 30 -14.11 -7.46 19.26
CA LEU A 30 -13.91 -6.19 18.58
C LEU A 30 -12.45 -5.73 18.68
N GLY A 31 -11.80 -5.89 19.84
CA GLY A 31 -10.39 -5.57 20.01
C GLY A 31 -9.47 -6.37 19.09
N ARG A 32 -9.77 -7.64 18.84
CA ARG A 32 -9.02 -8.47 17.87
C ARG A 32 -9.25 -8.03 16.42
N PHE A 33 -10.45 -7.58 16.09
CA PHE A 33 -10.76 -7.16 14.71
C PHE A 33 -10.13 -5.80 14.37
N ILE A 34 -9.95 -4.92 15.36
CA ILE A 34 -9.30 -3.62 15.17
C ILE A 34 -7.77 -3.73 15.26
N SER A 35 -7.24 -4.73 16.01
CA SER A 35 -5.80 -4.89 16.24
C SER A 35 -5.01 -5.42 15.04
N THR A 36 -5.66 -5.88 13.97
CA THR A 36 -4.97 -6.37 12.77
C THR A 36 -4.66 -5.29 11.73
N ARG A 37 -5.00 -4.02 12.02
CA ARG A 37 -4.68 -2.88 11.13
C ARG A 37 -4.09 -1.66 11.87
N THR A 38 -3.44 -1.85 12.99
CA THR A 38 -2.51 -0.83 13.45
C THR A 38 -1.24 -0.98 12.59
N VAL A 39 -1.25 -0.35 11.43
CA VAL A 39 -0.02 0.15 10.84
C VAL A 39 0.56 1.01 11.96
N ALA A 40 1.63 0.54 12.58
CA ALA A 40 2.42 1.38 13.46
C ALA A 40 2.87 2.54 12.57
N VAL A 41 2.18 3.68 12.68
CA VAL A 41 2.67 4.94 12.11
C VAL A 41 3.95 5.21 12.88
N ALA A 42 5.07 4.79 12.33
CA ALA A 42 6.37 5.14 12.85
C ALA A 42 6.37 6.67 12.99
N ALA A 43 6.75 7.17 14.16
CA ALA A 43 6.88 8.61 14.38
C ALA A 43 7.69 9.18 13.21
N PRO A 44 7.27 10.29 12.60
CA PRO A 44 7.94 10.82 11.42
C PRO A 44 9.42 11.05 11.78
N VAL A 45 10.31 10.42 11.01
CA VAL A 45 11.74 10.61 11.17
C VAL A 45 12.05 12.05 10.81
N ASN A 46 12.24 12.88 11.83
CA ASN A 46 12.47 14.31 11.63
C ASN A 46 13.89 14.62 11.13
N ARG A 47 14.80 13.65 11.20
CA ARG A 47 16.20 13.84 10.87
C ARG A 47 16.77 12.60 10.19
N ILE A 48 17.29 12.80 8.99
CA ILE A 48 17.85 11.74 8.15
C ILE A 48 19.37 11.85 8.19
N GLU A 49 20.03 10.84 8.76
CA GLU A 49 21.49 10.79 8.91
C GLU A 49 22.10 9.47 8.49
N SER A 50 21.28 8.42 8.41
CA SER A 50 21.73 7.06 8.16
C SER A 50 20.78 6.31 7.23
N ALA A 51 21.24 5.16 6.70
CA ALA A 51 20.43 4.24 5.92
C ALA A 51 19.22 3.72 6.73
N GLN A 52 19.39 3.53 8.04
CA GLN A 52 18.29 3.11 8.92
C GLN A 52 17.17 4.15 8.99
N ASP A 53 17.53 5.46 8.99
CA ASP A 53 16.53 6.53 8.98
C ASP A 53 15.75 6.52 7.66
N ILE A 54 16.41 6.20 6.54
CA ILE A 54 15.74 6.03 5.23
C ILE A 54 14.74 4.90 5.27
N GLN A 55 15.12 3.71 5.80
CA GLN A 55 14.19 2.58 5.95
C GLN A 55 12.98 2.98 6.80
N THR A 56 13.24 3.55 7.98
CA THR A 56 12.18 3.97 8.91
C THR A 56 11.27 5.02 8.28
N TRP A 57 11.84 5.94 7.48
CA TRP A 57 11.07 6.96 6.79
C TRP A 57 10.10 6.35 5.78
N PHE A 58 10.56 5.45 4.91
CA PHE A 58 9.70 4.77 3.93
C PHE A 58 8.68 3.84 4.59
N THR A 59 9.07 3.14 5.66
CA THR A 59 8.14 2.32 6.45
C THR A 59 6.99 3.15 7.02
N GLY A 60 7.24 4.41 7.42
CA GLY A 60 6.20 5.36 7.84
C GLY A 60 5.16 5.67 6.75
N TYR A 61 5.48 5.45 5.49
CA TYR A 61 4.58 5.54 4.35
C TYR A 61 4.02 4.17 3.91
N GLY A 62 4.27 3.10 4.69
CA GLY A 62 3.85 1.74 4.34
C GLY A 62 4.66 1.12 3.20
N LEU A 63 5.83 1.67 2.89
CA LEU A 63 6.73 1.19 1.84
C LEU A 63 7.94 0.51 2.47
N GLU A 64 8.07 -0.80 2.27
CA GLU A 64 9.23 -1.56 2.72
C GLU A 64 10.34 -1.49 1.69
N VAL A 65 11.51 -0.99 2.09
CA VAL A 65 12.69 -0.88 1.24
C VAL A 65 13.78 -1.87 1.69
N ASP A 66 14.53 -2.37 0.71
CA ASP A 66 15.69 -3.21 0.97
C ASP A 66 16.86 -2.35 1.49
N GLY A 67 17.22 -2.54 2.75
CA GLY A 67 18.31 -1.82 3.40
C GLY A 67 19.68 -2.04 2.76
N ALA A 68 19.91 -3.21 2.17
CA ALA A 68 21.19 -3.52 1.51
C ALA A 68 21.35 -2.78 0.18
N SER A 69 20.24 -2.35 -0.44
CA SER A 69 20.22 -1.62 -1.72
C SER A 69 20.39 -0.10 -1.56
N ILE A 70 20.42 0.42 -0.33
CA ILE A 70 20.44 1.86 -0.09
C ILE A 70 21.74 2.48 -0.60
N THR A 71 21.59 3.47 -1.49
CA THR A 71 22.68 4.27 -2.01
C THR A 71 22.42 5.75 -1.80
N ALA A 72 23.49 6.53 -1.68
CA ALA A 72 23.41 7.96 -1.48
C ALA A 72 24.30 8.70 -2.48
N ASP A 73 23.74 9.66 -3.19
CA ASP A 73 24.40 10.53 -4.14
C ASP A 73 24.12 11.98 -3.83
N LYS A 74 24.94 12.91 -4.35
CA LYS A 74 24.68 14.34 -4.27
C LYS A 74 24.17 14.85 -5.60
N VAL A 75 23.00 15.50 -5.59
CA VAL A 75 22.39 16.09 -6.78
C VAL A 75 22.13 17.58 -6.55
N LYS A 76 22.24 18.37 -7.61
CA LYS A 76 21.94 19.80 -7.55
C LYS A 76 20.56 20.08 -8.14
N ILE A 77 19.70 20.74 -7.39
CA ILE A 77 18.41 21.21 -7.89
C ILE A 77 18.66 22.39 -8.83
N PRO A 78 18.17 22.37 -10.08
CA PRO A 78 18.37 23.46 -11.03
C PRO A 78 17.87 24.81 -10.49
N ARG A 79 18.55 25.90 -10.84
CA ARG A 79 18.09 27.26 -10.49
C ARG A 79 16.95 27.69 -11.39
N LYS A 80 17.04 27.38 -12.69
CA LYS A 80 16.00 27.60 -13.68
C LYS A 80 15.34 26.26 -13.97
N TRP A 81 14.04 26.22 -13.98
CA TRP A 81 13.26 25.03 -14.25
C TRP A 81 12.68 25.15 -15.65
N ASP A 82 12.75 24.06 -16.37
CA ASP A 82 11.97 23.80 -17.57
C ASP A 82 10.63 23.13 -17.20
N ASP A 83 9.82 22.86 -18.20
CA ASP A 83 8.53 22.21 -18.01
C ASP A 83 8.68 20.81 -17.44
N SER A 84 9.72 20.07 -17.83
CA SER A 84 9.99 18.71 -17.32
C SER A 84 10.29 18.70 -15.83
N PHE A 85 11.16 19.63 -15.37
CA PHE A 85 11.46 19.72 -13.95
C PHE A 85 10.28 20.27 -13.14
N SER A 86 9.48 21.14 -13.72
CA SER A 86 8.24 21.65 -13.12
C SER A 86 7.22 20.53 -12.94
N ALA A 87 7.03 19.68 -13.95
CA ALA A 87 6.20 18.47 -13.85
C ALA A 87 6.70 17.49 -12.80
N PHE A 88 8.02 17.24 -12.76
CA PHE A 88 8.64 16.43 -11.71
C PHE A 88 8.36 16.98 -10.31
N ASN A 89 8.50 18.30 -10.11
CA ASN A 89 8.16 18.90 -8.81
C ASN A 89 6.67 18.72 -8.47
N GLY A 90 5.78 18.71 -9.45
CA GLY A 90 4.36 18.41 -9.28
C GLY A 90 4.14 17.03 -8.66
N VAL A 91 4.90 16.01 -9.10
CA VAL A 91 4.86 14.66 -8.50
C VAL A 91 5.37 14.71 -7.06
N VAL A 92 6.48 15.43 -6.79
CA VAL A 92 7.02 15.58 -5.43
C VAL A 92 6.01 16.29 -4.50
N GLN A 93 5.25 17.24 -5.01
CA GLN A 93 4.23 17.97 -4.25
C GLN A 93 3.08 17.07 -3.78
N GLN A 94 2.78 15.99 -4.47
CA GLN A 94 1.80 14.99 -4.03
C GLN A 94 2.19 14.36 -2.67
N SER A 95 3.48 14.32 -2.37
CA SER A 95 4.01 13.85 -1.07
C SER A 95 4.08 14.96 0.00
N GLY A 96 3.48 16.12 -0.25
CA GLY A 96 3.48 17.27 0.66
C GLY A 96 4.80 18.04 0.72
N MET A 97 5.74 17.77 -0.21
CA MET A 97 7.06 18.41 -0.28
C MET A 97 7.18 19.29 -1.52
N ASP A 98 8.04 20.31 -1.49
CA ASP A 98 8.21 21.26 -2.60
C ASP A 98 9.67 21.65 -2.78
N LEU A 99 10.23 21.32 -3.95
CA LEU A 99 11.62 21.61 -4.31
C LEU A 99 11.84 23.07 -4.71
N ALA A 100 10.79 23.87 -4.90
CA ALA A 100 10.92 25.27 -5.30
C ALA A 100 11.74 26.10 -4.31
N ARG A 101 11.67 25.74 -3.02
CA ARG A 101 12.43 26.38 -1.95
C ARG A 101 13.93 26.03 -1.96
N TYR A 102 14.32 25.03 -2.75
CA TYR A 102 15.67 24.48 -2.79
C TYR A 102 16.37 24.71 -4.14
N LYS A 103 15.84 25.59 -4.98
CA LYS A 103 16.45 25.96 -6.27
C LYS A 103 17.93 26.33 -6.09
N GLY A 104 18.79 25.67 -6.88
CA GLY A 104 20.24 25.88 -6.84
C GLY A 104 20.97 25.27 -5.65
N LYS A 105 20.27 24.58 -4.75
CA LYS A 105 20.90 23.88 -3.63
C LYS A 105 21.36 22.48 -4.06
N THR A 106 22.42 22.01 -3.40
CA THR A 106 22.84 20.60 -3.50
C THR A 106 22.15 19.84 -2.37
N VAL A 107 21.51 18.73 -2.72
CA VAL A 107 20.81 17.83 -1.81
C VAL A 107 21.40 16.44 -1.89
N GLU A 108 21.26 15.65 -0.86
CA GLU A 108 21.55 14.22 -0.88
C GLU A 108 20.37 13.49 -1.48
N LYS A 109 20.61 12.63 -2.46
CA LYS A 109 19.63 11.76 -3.07
C LYS A 109 19.87 10.34 -2.59
N TRP A 110 19.00 9.86 -1.74
CA TRP A 110 18.99 8.49 -1.25
C TRP A 110 18.06 7.65 -2.11
N SER A 111 18.51 6.46 -2.52
CA SER A 111 17.73 5.54 -3.35
C SER A 111 17.75 4.16 -2.72
N ALA A 112 16.60 3.52 -2.62
CA ALA A 112 16.44 2.19 -2.04
C ALA A 112 15.46 1.36 -2.87
N LEU A 113 15.76 0.09 -3.13
CA LEU A 113 14.87 -0.83 -3.86
C LEU A 113 13.62 -1.11 -3.04
N LEU A 114 12.45 -1.16 -3.68
CA LEU A 114 11.20 -1.66 -3.13
C LEU A 114 10.92 -3.06 -3.70
N PRO A 115 11.25 -4.14 -2.98
CA PRO A 115 11.06 -5.49 -3.49
C PRO A 115 9.60 -5.82 -3.79
N ALA A 116 8.68 -5.41 -2.91
CA ALA A 116 7.24 -5.67 -3.06
C ALA A 116 6.60 -4.97 -4.28
N ALA A 117 7.20 -3.87 -4.74
CA ALA A 117 6.73 -3.11 -5.90
C ALA A 117 7.52 -3.41 -7.18
N SER A 118 8.49 -4.33 -7.12
CA SER A 118 9.35 -4.74 -8.23
C SER A 118 8.95 -6.11 -8.75
N ASN A 119 9.17 -6.35 -10.04
CA ASN A 119 8.99 -7.65 -10.69
C ASN A 119 10.24 -7.99 -11.52
N GLY A 120 10.23 -9.13 -12.22
CA GLY A 120 11.41 -9.57 -13.01
C GLY A 120 11.82 -8.63 -14.15
N GLU A 121 10.92 -7.77 -14.62
CA GLU A 121 11.14 -6.85 -15.74
C GLU A 121 11.40 -5.43 -15.28
N THR A 122 10.74 -5.01 -14.19
CA THR A 122 10.83 -3.65 -13.65
C THR A 122 11.29 -3.64 -12.21
N SER A 123 12.16 -2.71 -11.88
CA SER A 123 12.62 -2.46 -10.51
C SER A 123 12.18 -1.08 -10.07
N ARG A 124 11.49 -0.99 -8.94
CA ARG A 124 11.03 0.27 -8.36
C ARG A 124 11.91 0.67 -7.19
N TYR A 125 12.32 1.92 -7.19
CA TYR A 125 13.18 2.51 -6.16
C TYR A 125 12.44 3.63 -5.46
N GLY A 126 12.41 3.61 -4.14
CA GLY A 126 12.08 4.77 -3.34
C GLY A 126 13.24 5.75 -3.36
N VAL A 127 12.98 6.99 -3.73
CA VAL A 127 13.99 8.05 -3.74
C VAL A 127 13.61 9.13 -2.76
N LEU A 128 14.53 9.47 -1.85
CA LEU A 128 14.38 10.55 -0.87
C LEU A 128 15.45 11.60 -1.09
N LEU A 129 15.03 12.84 -1.28
CA LEU A 129 15.89 14.00 -1.37
C LEU A 129 16.02 14.65 0.01
N VAL A 130 17.26 14.82 0.46
CA VAL A 130 17.55 15.30 1.81
C VAL A 130 18.41 16.58 1.74
N TYR A 131 17.98 17.61 2.43
CA TYR A 131 18.74 18.85 2.61
C TYR A 131 18.93 19.17 4.08
N LYS A 132 20.18 19.30 4.53
CA LYS A 132 20.49 19.56 5.95
C LYS A 132 19.75 18.60 6.89
N LYS A 133 19.81 17.29 6.55
CA LYS A 133 19.19 16.20 7.33
C LYS A 133 17.67 16.21 7.37
N LYS A 134 17.00 17.01 6.54
CA LYS A 134 15.54 17.04 6.40
C LYS A 134 15.11 16.51 5.04
N ALA A 135 14.10 15.69 5.00
CA ALA A 135 13.42 15.27 3.77
C ALA A 135 12.81 16.51 3.08
N VAL A 136 13.12 16.72 1.81
CA VAL A 136 12.68 17.88 1.02
C VAL A 136 11.98 17.48 -0.27
N GLY A 137 12.05 16.21 -0.65
CA GLY A 137 11.36 15.64 -1.79
C GLY A 137 11.39 14.12 -1.70
N ALA A 138 10.34 13.46 -2.15
CA ALA A 138 10.27 12.02 -2.25
C ALA A 138 9.43 11.60 -3.46
N TYR A 139 9.83 10.51 -4.10
CA TYR A 139 9.17 9.94 -5.27
C TYR A 139 9.62 8.49 -5.47
N LEU A 140 8.90 7.78 -6.32
CA LEU A 140 9.35 6.47 -6.81
C LEU A 140 9.92 6.62 -8.20
N LEU A 141 10.97 5.84 -8.47
CA LEU A 141 11.61 5.74 -9.78
C LEU A 141 11.51 4.30 -10.26
N GLU A 142 10.88 4.10 -11.40
CA GLU A 142 10.85 2.81 -12.07
C GLU A 142 11.97 2.69 -13.08
N LYS A 143 12.67 1.57 -13.08
CA LYS A 143 13.70 1.22 -14.07
C LYS A 143 13.27 -0.04 -14.83
N PRO A 144 13.56 -0.14 -16.14
CA PRO A 144 14.39 0.75 -16.97
C PRO A 144 13.64 1.98 -17.53
N SER A 145 12.31 2.08 -17.40
CA SER A 145 11.49 3.12 -18.04
C SER A 145 11.90 4.55 -17.66
N GLY A 146 12.40 4.76 -16.43
CA GLY A 146 12.66 6.09 -15.89
C GLY A 146 11.40 6.82 -15.42
N THR A 147 10.27 6.13 -15.36
CA THR A 147 8.99 6.71 -14.89
C THR A 147 9.08 7.15 -13.44
N VAL A 148 8.57 8.33 -13.16
CA VAL A 148 8.50 8.89 -11.81
C VAL A 148 7.06 8.88 -11.33
N LEU A 149 6.83 8.31 -10.15
CA LEU A 149 5.52 8.18 -9.52
C LEU A 149 5.51 8.87 -8.16
N GLY A 150 4.36 9.38 -7.75
CA GLY A 150 4.16 9.89 -6.40
C GLY A 150 4.09 8.79 -5.34
N LEU A 151 4.42 9.10 -4.09
CA LEU A 151 4.32 8.11 -3.01
C LEU A 151 2.88 7.65 -2.77
N GLN A 152 1.90 8.54 -2.93
CA GLN A 152 0.49 8.20 -2.76
C GLN A 152 -0.01 7.24 -3.83
N ASP A 153 0.42 7.43 -5.07
CA ASP A 153 0.07 6.52 -6.18
C ASP A 153 0.61 5.12 -5.92
N ALA A 154 1.86 5.02 -5.44
CA ALA A 154 2.45 3.75 -5.07
C ALA A 154 1.75 3.06 -3.89
N GLN A 155 1.36 3.82 -2.87
CA GLN A 155 0.58 3.28 -1.75
C GLN A 155 -0.76 2.72 -2.22
N ASN A 156 -1.44 3.44 -3.13
CA ASN A 156 -2.71 3.00 -3.70
C ASN A 156 -2.56 1.73 -4.55
N GLU A 157 -1.48 1.63 -5.34
CA GLU A 157 -1.19 0.43 -6.13
C GLU A 157 -0.91 -0.79 -5.24
N LEU A 158 -0.07 -0.63 -4.22
CA LEU A 158 0.23 -1.71 -3.27
C LEU A 158 -1.01 -2.13 -2.47
N ALA A 159 -1.85 -1.18 -2.07
CA ALA A 159 -3.09 -1.46 -1.37
C ALA A 159 -4.06 -2.28 -2.23
N LYS A 160 -4.16 -1.99 -3.53
CA LYS A 160 -4.96 -2.77 -4.49
C LYS A 160 -4.43 -4.19 -4.65
N GLN A 161 -3.12 -4.37 -4.75
CA GLN A 161 -2.49 -5.69 -4.83
C GLN A 161 -2.73 -6.53 -3.57
N THR A 162 -2.77 -5.88 -2.40
CA THR A 162 -2.97 -6.58 -1.11
C THR A 162 -4.45 -6.86 -0.83
N SER A 163 -5.38 -6.08 -1.38
CA SER A 163 -6.83 -6.26 -1.15
C SER A 163 -7.44 -7.36 -2.01
N GLY A 164 -6.67 -8.00 -2.90
CA GLY A 164 -7.17 -9.14 -3.67
C GLY A 164 -8.36 -8.79 -4.55
N GLU A 165 -8.47 -7.57 -5.03
CA GLU A 165 -9.31 -7.26 -6.19
C GLU A 165 -8.63 -7.86 -7.42
N ASP A 166 -8.59 -9.20 -7.39
CA ASP A 166 -8.44 -10.00 -8.57
C ASP A 166 -9.64 -9.64 -9.44
N TYR A 167 -9.39 -8.97 -10.53
CA TYR A 167 -10.33 -8.84 -11.63
C TYR A 167 -10.51 -10.24 -12.20
N SER A 168 -11.34 -11.05 -11.55
CA SER A 168 -11.95 -12.20 -12.17
C SER A 168 -12.94 -11.63 -13.18
N GLY A 169 -12.39 -11.17 -14.30
CA GLY A 169 -13.16 -10.92 -15.50
C GLY A 169 -13.95 -12.16 -15.78
N ASP A 170 -15.24 -11.98 -15.78
CA ASP A 170 -16.28 -12.84 -16.32
C ASP A 170 -15.83 -13.52 -17.64
N TRP A 171 -15.20 -14.67 -17.54
CA TRP A 171 -14.95 -15.60 -18.63
C TRP A 171 -15.81 -16.87 -18.49
N GLY A 172 -16.88 -16.81 -17.71
CA GLY A 172 -17.87 -17.84 -17.56
C GLY A 172 -19.13 -17.53 -18.35
N GLU A 173 -19.44 -18.44 -19.27
CA GLU A 173 -20.74 -18.61 -19.95
C GLU A 173 -20.97 -17.80 -21.22
N ARG A 174 -20.34 -18.24 -22.27
CA ARG A 174 -20.97 -18.27 -23.62
C ARG A 174 -20.17 -19.21 -24.51
N HIS A 175 -20.68 -20.42 -24.67
CA HIS A 175 -20.60 -21.27 -25.86
C HIS A 175 -20.73 -22.77 -25.52
N ASP A 176 -21.90 -23.13 -25.02
CA ASP A 176 -22.35 -24.54 -25.10
C ASP A 176 -23.80 -24.63 -25.58
N GLU A 177 -24.11 -23.91 -26.65
CA GLU A 177 -25.35 -24.19 -27.41
C GLU A 177 -25.12 -23.76 -28.86
N GLN A 178 -24.56 -24.68 -29.64
CA GLN A 178 -24.91 -24.86 -31.06
C GLN A 178 -23.95 -25.81 -31.76
N LEU A 179 -24.05 -27.09 -31.43
CA LEU A 179 -23.52 -28.17 -32.27
C LEU A 179 -24.39 -29.42 -32.14
N THR A 180 -25.67 -29.29 -32.45
CA THR A 180 -26.51 -30.39 -32.81
C THR A 180 -27.50 -29.87 -33.85
N ASP A 181 -27.23 -30.08 -35.09
CA ASP A 181 -28.13 -30.47 -36.16
C ASP A 181 -27.59 -30.05 -37.52
N SER A 182 -26.98 -30.95 -38.19
CA SER A 182 -26.93 -31.01 -39.67
C SER A 182 -26.18 -32.25 -40.13
N THR A 183 -26.75 -33.39 -39.80
CA THR A 183 -26.45 -34.63 -40.55
C THR A 183 -27.78 -35.19 -41.03
N ALA A 184 -28.22 -34.82 -42.20
CA ALA A 184 -29.06 -35.63 -43.05
C ALA A 184 -29.29 -34.92 -44.40
N GLN A 185 -29.11 -35.76 -45.46
CA GLN A 185 -29.55 -35.55 -46.86
C GLN A 185 -28.55 -34.73 -47.70
N GLN A 186 -27.85 -35.36 -48.62
CA GLN A 186 -28.45 -35.93 -49.81
C GLN A 186 -27.53 -36.89 -50.52
N THR A 187 -28.00 -38.13 -50.64
CA THR A 187 -27.71 -39.09 -51.73
C THR A 187 -28.48 -38.69 -52.97
N SER A 188 -27.89 -39.01 -54.11
CA SER A 188 -28.46 -39.33 -55.42
C SER A 188 -28.45 -38.30 -56.53
N GLY A 189 -27.89 -38.72 -57.62
CA GLY A 189 -28.25 -38.39 -59.02
C GLY A 189 -27.14 -37.72 -59.79
N GLU A 190 -26.56 -38.40 -60.58
CA GLU A 190 -26.40 -38.81 -61.98
C GLU A 190 -24.99 -38.51 -62.49
#